data_28c8ab98700a2df26d851d39b35727a6
#
_entry.id   28c8ab98700a2df26d851d39b35727a6
#
_cell.length_a   1.000
_cell.length_b   1.000
_cell.length_c   1.000
_cell.angle_alpha   90.00
_cell.angle_beta   90.00
_cell.angle_gamma   90.00
#
_symmetry.space_group_name_H-M   'P 1'
#
loop_
_entity.id
_entity.type
_entity.pdbx_description
1 polymer ?
#
loop_
_entity_poly.entity_id
_entity_poly.type
_entity_poly.pdbx_seq_one_letter_code
_entity_poly.pdbx_strand_id
1 'polypeptide(L)'
;MPTPTRVHIVHRFSSSPEVVFAALSEHENLGPLFMAKINRVRDGNTSCNGVGSTRSLKLGPLPAFEETTTVSEPHTRIEYRITKGGPLRGHWGVQKLTPTTEGGTELDYTIGFDAPVPGLAAIVGKALTSSISKNLPRLAP
;
A
#
# COMPACT_ATOMS: atom_id res chain seq x y z
N MET A 1 -11.87 7.40 16.50
CA MET A 1 -12.49 7.26 15.17
C MET A 1 -11.40 7.06 14.12
N PRO A 2 -11.57 6.09 13.25
CA PRO A 2 -10.63 5.95 12.14
C PRO A 2 -10.75 7.15 11.19
N THR A 3 -9.65 7.50 10.57
CA THR A 3 -9.62 8.56 9.57
C THR A 3 -10.42 8.15 8.32
N PRO A 4 -10.88 9.13 7.53
CA PRO A 4 -11.67 8.81 6.34
C PRO A 4 -10.89 7.99 5.31
N THR A 5 -11.60 7.12 4.62
CA THR A 5 -11.07 6.42 3.45
C THR A 5 -10.85 7.42 2.33
N ARG A 6 -9.65 7.46 1.78
CA ARG A 6 -9.27 8.35 0.68
C ARG A 6 -9.02 7.60 -0.63
N VAL A 7 -8.70 6.30 -0.53
CA VAL A 7 -8.45 5.44 -1.70
C VAL A 7 -9.20 4.15 -1.48
N HIS A 8 -9.98 3.73 -2.48
CA HIS A 8 -10.58 2.41 -2.50
C HIS A 8 -10.58 1.89 -3.93
N ILE A 9 -9.84 0.80 -4.13
CA ILE A 9 -9.66 0.21 -5.45
C ILE A 9 -9.90 -1.28 -5.35
N VAL A 10 -10.69 -1.82 -6.28
CA VAL A 10 -10.86 -3.25 -6.47
C VAL A 10 -10.28 -3.61 -7.82
N HIS A 11 -9.34 -4.56 -7.84
CA HIS A 11 -8.69 -4.98 -9.07
C HIS A 11 -8.58 -6.50 -9.11
N ARG A 12 -8.75 -7.08 -10.30
CA ARG A 12 -8.62 -8.52 -10.50
C ARG A 12 -7.37 -8.84 -11.29
N PHE A 13 -6.62 -9.80 -10.76
CA PHE A 13 -5.44 -10.38 -11.41
C PHE A 13 -5.76 -11.78 -11.88
N SER A 14 -5.15 -12.20 -12.99
CA SER A 14 -5.18 -13.61 -13.40
C SER A 14 -4.20 -14.46 -12.59
N SER A 15 -3.20 -13.82 -11.97
CA SER A 15 -2.23 -14.50 -11.10
C SER A 15 -2.85 -14.95 -9.80
N SER A 16 -2.31 -16.04 -9.23
CA SER A 16 -2.78 -16.62 -7.96
C SER A 16 -2.55 -15.67 -6.78
N PRO A 17 -3.29 -15.85 -5.67
CA PRO A 17 -3.06 -15.05 -4.46
C PRO A 17 -1.61 -15.11 -3.95
N GLU A 18 -0.92 -16.24 -4.12
CA GLU A 18 0.49 -16.36 -3.74
C GLU A 18 1.37 -15.40 -4.52
N VAL A 19 1.17 -15.32 -5.84
CA VAL A 19 1.94 -14.43 -6.71
C VAL A 19 1.64 -12.97 -6.40
N VAL A 20 0.37 -12.61 -6.26
CA VAL A 20 -0.04 -11.23 -5.98
C VAL A 20 0.44 -10.79 -4.59
N PHE A 21 0.30 -11.67 -3.58
CA PHE A 21 0.77 -11.39 -2.23
C PHE A 21 2.29 -11.12 -2.21
N ALA A 22 3.06 -11.97 -2.88
CA ALA A 22 4.51 -11.79 -2.96
C ALA A 22 4.88 -10.46 -3.62
N ALA A 23 4.19 -10.11 -4.71
CA ALA A 23 4.44 -8.85 -5.43
C ALA A 23 4.11 -7.63 -4.59
N LEU A 24 2.99 -7.65 -3.85
CA LEU A 24 2.59 -6.56 -2.96
C LEU A 24 3.50 -6.43 -1.73
N SER A 25 4.05 -7.56 -1.26
CA SER A 25 4.90 -7.58 -0.07
C SER A 25 6.30 -7.01 -0.35
N GLU A 26 6.77 -7.08 -1.58
CA GLU A 26 8.10 -6.60 -1.96
C GLU A 26 8.11 -5.06 -2.02
N HIS A 27 8.89 -4.42 -1.15
CA HIS A 27 8.91 -2.96 -1.02
C HIS A 27 9.30 -2.27 -2.33
N GLU A 28 10.23 -2.85 -3.07
CA GLU A 28 10.74 -2.27 -4.32
C GLU A 28 9.64 -2.15 -5.39
N ASN A 29 8.62 -3.01 -5.34
CA ASN A 29 7.49 -2.95 -6.26
C ASN A 29 6.52 -1.81 -5.96
N LEU A 30 6.53 -1.30 -4.73
CA LEU A 30 5.60 -0.24 -4.32
C LEU A 30 6.01 1.13 -4.85
N GLY A 31 7.29 1.33 -5.17
CA GLY A 31 7.76 2.56 -5.78
C GLY A 31 7.00 2.90 -7.06
N PRO A 32 7.04 2.02 -8.07
CA PRO A 32 6.26 2.24 -9.30
C PRO A 32 4.76 2.32 -9.06
N LEU A 33 4.23 1.55 -8.10
CA LEU A 33 2.80 1.54 -7.79
C LEU A 33 2.31 2.92 -7.30
N PHE A 34 3.07 3.55 -6.42
CA PHE A 34 2.72 4.85 -5.84
C PHE A 34 3.34 6.03 -6.60
N MET A 35 4.17 5.77 -7.61
CA MET A 35 5.01 6.78 -8.26
C MET A 35 5.87 7.54 -7.23
N ALA A 36 6.49 6.77 -6.34
CA ALA A 36 7.28 7.27 -5.22
C ALA A 36 8.69 6.69 -5.25
N LYS A 37 9.64 7.40 -4.64
CA LYS A 37 10.93 6.82 -4.31
C LYS A 37 10.79 6.02 -3.02
N ILE A 38 11.19 4.75 -3.06
CA ILE A 38 11.09 3.85 -1.91
C ILE A 38 12.46 3.29 -1.58
N ASN A 39 12.78 3.30 -0.28
CA ASN A 39 13.97 2.65 0.26
C ASN A 39 13.57 1.79 1.45
N ARG A 40 14.09 0.57 1.48
CA ARG A 40 13.91 -0.30 2.63
C ARG A 40 14.72 0.25 3.80
N VAL A 41 14.06 0.38 4.96
CA VAL A 41 14.68 0.88 6.20
C VAL A 41 14.99 -0.29 7.13
N ARG A 42 14.08 -1.27 7.23
CA ARG A 42 14.21 -2.39 8.15
C ARG A 42 13.46 -3.61 7.62
N ASP A 43 14.05 -4.79 7.79
CA ASP A 43 13.37 -6.05 7.53
C ASP A 43 12.33 -6.34 8.61
N GLY A 44 11.37 -7.20 8.30
CA GLY A 44 10.37 -7.64 9.26
C GLY A 44 10.97 -8.47 10.39
N ASN A 45 10.17 -8.69 11.43
CA ASN A 45 10.62 -9.37 12.65
C ASN A 45 10.96 -10.85 12.41
N THR A 46 10.21 -11.53 11.55
CA THR A 46 10.40 -12.95 11.27
C THR A 46 10.67 -13.24 9.79
N SER A 47 10.35 -12.33 8.91
CA SER A 47 10.62 -12.44 7.48
C SER A 47 10.88 -11.05 6.90
N CYS A 48 11.63 -11.02 5.80
CA CYS A 48 12.08 -9.76 5.18
C CYS A 48 10.93 -8.77 4.94
N ASN A 49 9.80 -9.25 4.42
CA ASN A 49 8.65 -8.41 4.07
C ASN A 49 7.46 -8.56 5.03
N GLY A 50 7.66 -9.21 6.17
CA GLY A 50 6.60 -9.45 7.15
C GLY A 50 6.36 -8.28 8.09
N VAL A 51 5.62 -8.57 9.17
CA VAL A 51 5.31 -7.59 10.21
C VAL A 51 6.59 -6.96 10.75
N GLY A 52 6.60 -5.64 10.87
CA GLY A 52 7.75 -4.86 11.31
C GLY A 52 8.62 -4.34 10.17
N SER A 53 8.47 -4.86 8.95
CA SER A 53 9.22 -4.34 7.80
C SER A 53 8.84 -2.89 7.55
N THR A 54 9.85 -2.05 7.36
CA THR A 54 9.68 -0.59 7.28
C THR A 54 10.37 -0.07 6.02
N ARG A 55 9.73 0.90 5.38
CA ARG A 55 10.23 1.55 4.17
C ARG A 55 10.04 3.05 4.26
N SER A 56 10.97 3.80 3.68
CA SER A 56 10.81 5.24 3.51
C SER A 56 10.23 5.53 2.13
N LEU A 57 9.34 6.51 2.06
CA LEU A 57 8.70 6.92 0.81
C LEU A 57 8.87 8.43 0.62
N LYS A 58 9.09 8.81 -0.63
CA LYS A 58 9.09 10.21 -1.05
C LYS A 58 8.10 10.37 -2.20
N LEU A 59 6.97 11.02 -1.90
CA LEU A 59 5.92 11.32 -2.88
C LEU A 59 6.10 12.75 -3.39
N GLY A 60 6.71 12.91 -4.57
CA GLY A 60 6.90 14.22 -5.18
C GLY A 60 7.53 15.24 -4.21
N PRO A 61 6.93 16.43 -4.06
CA PRO A 61 7.48 17.48 -3.20
C PRO A 61 7.17 17.32 -1.72
N LEU A 62 6.33 16.33 -1.34
CA LEU A 62 5.96 16.14 0.06
C LEU A 62 7.14 15.65 0.89
N PRO A 63 7.21 16.00 2.19
CA PRO A 63 8.23 15.45 3.08
C PRO A 63 8.21 13.92 3.11
N ALA A 64 9.40 13.32 3.20
CA ALA A 64 9.52 11.88 3.27
C ALA A 64 8.88 11.34 4.56
N PHE A 65 8.36 10.11 4.48
CA PHE A 65 7.76 9.43 5.61
C PHE A 65 8.10 7.94 5.57
N GLU A 66 7.88 7.27 6.71
CA GLU A 66 8.13 5.83 6.83
C GLU A 66 6.83 5.10 7.08
N GLU A 67 6.67 3.97 6.38
CA GLU A 67 5.54 3.05 6.57
C GLU A 67 6.06 1.74 7.12
N THR A 68 5.30 1.16 8.05
CA THR A 68 5.60 -0.15 8.64
C THR A 68 4.44 -1.10 8.42
N THR A 69 4.75 -2.32 7.99
CA THR A 69 3.78 -3.40 7.86
C THR A 69 3.37 -3.86 9.26
N THR A 70 2.06 -3.82 9.54
CA THR A 70 1.50 -4.19 10.84
C THR A 70 0.80 -5.54 10.83
N VAL A 71 0.30 -5.96 9.67
CA VAL A 71 -0.32 -7.28 9.48
C VAL A 71 0.22 -7.87 8.17
N SER A 72 0.60 -9.12 8.21
CA SER A 72 1.03 -9.86 7.02
C SER A 72 0.53 -11.30 7.19
N GLU A 73 -0.63 -11.58 6.62
CA GLU A 73 -1.23 -12.92 6.62
C GLU A 73 -1.05 -13.51 5.22
N PRO A 74 -0.27 -14.58 5.09
CA PRO A 74 0.09 -15.13 3.77
C PRO A 74 -1.12 -15.30 2.87
N HIS A 75 -1.01 -14.75 1.67
CA HIS A 75 -1.94 -14.86 0.55
C HIS A 75 -3.32 -14.24 0.78
N THR A 76 -3.57 -13.59 1.95
CA THR A 76 -4.90 -13.07 2.27
C THR A 76 -4.93 -11.59 2.63
N ARG A 77 -3.91 -11.06 3.35
CA ARG A 77 -4.02 -9.72 3.89
C ARG A 77 -2.68 -9.09 4.22
N ILE A 78 -2.55 -7.81 3.86
CA ILE A 78 -1.42 -6.96 4.29
C ILE A 78 -2.02 -5.67 4.83
N GLU A 79 -1.55 -5.21 6.00
CA GLU A 79 -1.87 -3.89 6.53
C GLU A 79 -0.60 -3.16 6.88
N TYR A 80 -0.64 -1.84 6.73
CA TYR A 80 0.51 -0.98 7.03
C TYR A 80 0.04 0.38 7.52
N ARG A 81 0.95 1.13 8.15
CA ARG A 81 0.71 2.49 8.66
C ARG A 81 1.92 3.36 8.44
N ILE A 82 1.71 4.68 8.35
CA ILE A 82 2.80 5.62 8.50
C ILE A 82 3.19 5.65 9.98
N THR A 83 4.47 5.37 10.25
CA THR A 83 5.00 5.31 11.62
C THR A 83 5.95 6.46 11.92
N LYS A 84 6.38 7.24 10.91
CA LYS A 84 7.29 8.35 11.10
C LYS A 84 7.18 9.35 9.95
N GLY A 85 7.09 10.63 10.30
CA GLY A 85 7.21 11.75 9.35
C GLY A 85 5.99 11.95 8.46
N GLY A 86 6.16 12.84 7.49
CA GLY A 86 5.17 13.16 6.47
C GLY A 86 4.07 14.12 6.94
N PRO A 87 3.26 14.60 5.99
CA PRO A 87 2.19 15.56 6.27
C PRO A 87 0.83 14.91 6.56
N LEU A 88 0.74 13.59 6.56
CA LEU A 88 -0.52 12.87 6.74
C LEU A 88 -0.71 12.43 8.19
N ARG A 89 -1.97 12.33 8.62
CA ARG A 89 -2.34 11.89 9.97
C ARG A 89 -3.24 10.67 9.92
N GLY A 90 -3.08 9.77 10.91
CA GLY A 90 -3.95 8.62 11.07
C GLY A 90 -3.98 7.70 9.86
N HIS A 91 -2.87 7.61 9.16
CA HIS A 91 -2.74 6.81 7.94
C HIS A 91 -2.82 5.32 8.24
N TRP A 92 -3.56 4.60 7.41
CA TRP A 92 -3.64 3.15 7.42
C TRP A 92 -3.89 2.66 6.00
N GLY A 93 -3.33 1.50 5.68
CA GLY A 93 -3.57 0.83 4.40
C GLY A 93 -3.94 -0.62 4.64
N VAL A 94 -4.90 -1.13 3.89
CA VAL A 94 -5.35 -2.52 3.96
C VAL A 94 -5.46 -3.08 2.56
N GLN A 95 -4.79 -4.21 2.32
CA GLN A 95 -4.86 -4.97 1.08
C GLN A 95 -5.43 -6.33 1.41
N LYS A 96 -6.63 -6.63 0.91
CA LYS A 96 -7.29 -7.93 1.09
C LYS A 96 -7.27 -8.68 -0.24
N LEU A 97 -6.84 -9.93 -0.20
CA LEU A 97 -6.76 -10.79 -1.36
C LEU A 97 -7.75 -11.93 -1.23
N THR A 98 -8.58 -12.10 -2.27
CA THR A 98 -9.57 -13.18 -2.31
C THR A 98 -9.35 -13.97 -3.60
N PRO A 99 -9.23 -15.32 -3.52
CA PRO A 99 -9.11 -16.12 -4.74
C PRO A 99 -10.38 -16.05 -5.58
N THR A 100 -10.22 -16.03 -6.90
CA THR A 100 -11.35 -16.09 -7.84
C THR A 100 -11.57 -17.53 -8.27
N THR A 101 -12.75 -17.79 -8.84
CA THR A 101 -13.11 -19.13 -9.32
C THR A 101 -12.21 -19.62 -10.47
N GLU A 102 -11.55 -18.69 -11.18
CA GLU A 102 -10.66 -19.01 -12.30
C GLU A 102 -9.19 -19.15 -11.88
N GLY A 103 -8.89 -19.16 -10.58
CA GLY A 103 -7.53 -19.31 -10.08
C GLY A 103 -6.76 -17.99 -9.97
N GLY A 104 -7.41 -16.86 -10.22
CA GLY A 104 -6.83 -15.53 -10.06
C GLY A 104 -7.06 -14.95 -8.67
N THR A 105 -6.90 -13.63 -8.57
CA THR A 105 -7.02 -12.91 -7.31
C THR A 105 -7.83 -11.64 -7.48
N GLU A 106 -8.76 -11.39 -6.56
CA GLU A 106 -9.37 -10.08 -6.41
C GLU A 106 -8.71 -9.36 -5.25
N LEU A 107 -8.16 -8.18 -5.54
CA LEU A 107 -7.56 -7.30 -4.54
C LEU A 107 -8.55 -6.21 -4.18
N ASP A 108 -8.81 -6.06 -2.89
CA ASP A 108 -9.55 -4.93 -2.33
C ASP A 108 -8.55 -4.09 -1.53
N TYR A 109 -8.23 -2.90 -2.05
CA TYR A 109 -7.19 -2.04 -1.51
C TYR A 109 -7.82 -0.74 -1.00
N THR A 110 -7.68 -0.49 0.30
CA THR A 110 -8.24 0.69 0.96
C THR A 110 -7.13 1.43 1.71
N ILE A 111 -7.09 2.76 1.56
CA ILE A 111 -6.15 3.61 2.29
C ILE A 111 -6.95 4.74 2.93
N GLY A 112 -6.76 4.96 4.21
CA GLY A 112 -7.37 6.05 4.94
C GLY A 112 -6.31 6.97 5.54
N PHE A 113 -6.61 8.25 5.57
CA PHE A 113 -5.76 9.26 6.21
C PHE A 113 -6.46 10.62 6.24
N ASP A 114 -5.89 11.51 7.03
CA ASP A 114 -6.25 12.92 7.02
C ASP A 114 -4.97 13.77 6.97
N ALA A 115 -5.10 15.07 6.96
CA ALA A 115 -3.96 15.99 6.94
C ALA A 115 -4.35 17.30 7.62
N PRO A 116 -3.39 17.97 8.31
CA PRO A 116 -3.68 19.25 8.94
C PRO A 116 -3.90 20.38 7.93
N VAL A 117 -3.33 20.27 6.73
CA VAL A 117 -3.50 21.29 5.69
C VAL A 117 -4.83 21.07 4.97
N PRO A 118 -5.74 22.07 4.95
CA PRO A 118 -7.04 21.91 4.27
C PRO A 118 -6.90 21.52 2.81
N GLY A 119 -7.67 20.52 2.37
CA GLY A 119 -7.68 20.05 0.99
C GLY A 119 -6.54 19.10 0.61
N LEU A 120 -5.46 19.01 1.40
CA LEU A 120 -4.31 18.18 1.07
C LEU A 120 -4.68 16.68 1.03
N ALA A 121 -5.44 16.20 2.00
CA ALA A 121 -5.84 14.79 2.04
C ALA A 121 -6.62 14.39 0.78
N ALA A 122 -7.52 15.24 0.31
CA ALA A 122 -8.29 14.96 -0.91
C ALA A 122 -7.39 14.92 -2.15
N ILE A 123 -6.42 15.85 -2.25
CA ILE A 123 -5.48 15.90 -3.37
C ILE A 123 -4.60 14.66 -3.39
N VAL A 124 -4.02 14.29 -2.25
CA VAL A 124 -3.17 13.10 -2.13
C VAL A 124 -3.97 11.84 -2.43
N GLY A 125 -5.20 11.75 -1.92
CA GLY A 125 -6.09 10.61 -2.20
C GLY A 125 -6.37 10.43 -3.69
N LYS A 126 -6.64 11.51 -4.40
CA LYS A 126 -6.86 11.46 -5.86
C LYS A 126 -5.60 11.04 -6.61
N ALA A 127 -4.45 11.59 -6.22
CA ALA A 127 -3.16 11.25 -6.83
C ALA A 127 -2.83 9.78 -6.63
N LEU A 128 -2.99 9.25 -5.43
CA LEU A 128 -2.75 7.85 -5.12
C LEU A 128 -3.72 6.93 -5.86
N THR A 129 -5.01 7.28 -5.89
CA THR A 129 -6.01 6.49 -6.61
C THR A 129 -5.65 6.38 -8.08
N SER A 130 -5.28 7.48 -8.72
CA SER A 130 -4.87 7.50 -10.11
C SER A 130 -3.61 6.65 -10.35
N SER A 131 -2.59 6.84 -9.52
CA SER A 131 -1.33 6.12 -9.64
C SER A 131 -1.50 4.62 -9.43
N ILE A 132 -2.18 4.21 -8.38
CA ILE A 132 -2.39 2.81 -8.05
C ILE A 132 -3.24 2.13 -9.13
N SER A 133 -4.35 2.75 -9.54
CA SER A 133 -5.22 2.19 -10.58
C SER A 133 -4.49 1.98 -11.90
N LYS A 134 -3.62 2.93 -12.25
CA LYS A 134 -2.85 2.86 -13.49
C LYS A 134 -1.77 1.78 -13.45
N ASN A 135 -1.16 1.58 -12.30
CA ASN A 135 0.04 0.74 -12.18
C ASN A 135 -0.21 -0.66 -11.61
N LEU A 136 -1.37 -0.92 -10.99
CA LEU A 136 -1.71 -2.27 -10.52
C LEU A 136 -1.59 -3.36 -11.59
N PRO A 137 -2.07 -3.13 -12.84
CA PRO A 137 -1.93 -4.16 -13.88
C PRO A 137 -0.49 -4.54 -14.20
N ARG A 138 0.47 -3.70 -13.87
CA ARG A 138 1.89 -3.96 -14.09
C ARG A 138 2.55 -4.73 -12.95
N LEU A 139 1.88 -4.80 -11.80
CA LEU A 139 2.40 -5.49 -10.62
C LEU A 139 2.45 -7.00 -10.84
N ALA A 140 1.41 -7.56 -11.44
CA ALA A 140 1.28 -8.96 -11.78
C ALA A 140 0.22 -9.11 -12.89
N PRO A 141 0.30 -10.19 -13.69
CA PRO A 141 -0.75 -10.49 -14.68
C PRO A 141 -2.14 -10.64 -14.11
#